data_7442b455e13dc7e4425a873fdc2cbb18
#
_entry.id   7442b455e13dc7e4425a873fdc2cbb18
#
_cell.length_a   1.000
_cell.length_b   1.000
_cell.length_c   1.000
_cell.angle_alpha   90.00
_cell.angle_beta   90.00
_cell.angle_gamma   90.00
#
_symmetry.space_group_name_H-M   'P 1'
#
loop_
_entity.id
_entity.type
_entity.pdbx_description
1 polymer ?
#
loop_
_entity_poly.entity_id
_entity_poly.type
_entity_poly.pdbx_seq_one_letter_code
_entity_poly.pdbx_strand_id
1 'polypeptide(L)'
;MAEMPFVSSLVQEDLPVWQQCLDTEFLRRMEDGTLDEACFKGYIVEDSLYLREYAKVFAWGMTKARTMETLRNYYSLLGFVQESEDVTRLHYLEQFGLSEADLQALPLRPENLAYVDCMINAAKNGEGEAECIMACLPCMLSYGWIFQKMLDRSPAVRDTLYGPLVQD
;
A
#
# COMPACT_ATOMS: atom_id res chain seq x y z
N MET A 1 0.04 -8.58 -22.49
CA MET A 1 -0.28 -9.16 -21.19
C MET A 1 -1.39 -10.18 -21.38
N ALA A 2 -1.28 -11.36 -20.80
CA ALA A 2 -2.41 -12.31 -20.81
C ALA A 2 -3.59 -11.67 -20.09
N GLU A 3 -4.77 -11.73 -20.67
CA GLU A 3 -6.00 -11.34 -19.97
C GLU A 3 -6.16 -12.23 -18.72
N MET A 4 -6.30 -11.60 -17.56
CA MET A 4 -6.65 -12.28 -16.31
C MET A 4 -8.11 -11.93 -15.97
N PRO A 5 -9.08 -12.68 -16.50
CA PRO A 5 -10.51 -12.31 -16.43
C PRO A 5 -11.01 -12.15 -15.00
N PHE A 6 -10.49 -12.97 -14.07
CA PHE A 6 -10.84 -12.91 -12.66
C PHE A 6 -10.40 -11.59 -12.01
N VAL A 7 -9.13 -11.20 -12.20
CA VAL A 7 -8.60 -9.92 -11.66
C VAL A 7 -9.35 -8.75 -12.30
N SER A 8 -9.62 -8.82 -13.60
CA SER A 8 -10.37 -7.78 -14.31
C SER A 8 -11.79 -7.61 -13.76
N SER A 9 -12.48 -8.70 -13.37
CA SER A 9 -13.81 -8.59 -12.76
C SER A 9 -13.75 -7.97 -11.37
N LEU A 10 -12.79 -8.35 -10.53
CA LEU A 10 -12.59 -7.74 -9.23
C LEU A 10 -12.34 -6.23 -9.34
N VAL A 11 -11.44 -5.84 -10.25
CA VAL A 11 -11.17 -4.40 -10.51
C VAL A 11 -12.44 -3.66 -10.91
N GLN A 12 -13.28 -4.24 -11.81
CA GLN A 12 -14.51 -3.58 -12.22
C GLN A 12 -15.53 -3.42 -11.07
N GLU A 13 -15.59 -4.37 -10.16
CA GLU A 13 -16.47 -4.30 -8.98
C GLU A 13 -15.99 -3.22 -7.99
N ASP A 14 -14.67 -3.04 -7.85
CA ASP A 14 -14.05 -2.12 -6.90
C ASP A 14 -13.90 -0.68 -7.44
N LEU A 15 -13.96 -0.47 -8.76
CA LEU A 15 -13.79 0.86 -9.36
C LEU A 15 -14.65 1.97 -8.73
N PRO A 16 -15.92 1.76 -8.37
CA PRO A 16 -16.72 2.81 -7.72
C PRO A 16 -16.15 3.24 -6.36
N VAL A 17 -15.54 2.32 -5.61
CA VAL A 17 -14.90 2.62 -4.33
C VAL A 17 -13.58 3.37 -4.58
N TRP A 18 -12.76 2.93 -5.52
CA TRP A 18 -11.50 3.61 -5.86
C TRP A 18 -11.73 5.01 -6.40
N GLN A 19 -12.81 5.22 -7.17
CA GLN A 19 -13.20 6.55 -7.62
C GLN A 19 -13.57 7.46 -6.42
N GLN A 20 -14.29 6.95 -5.43
CA GLN A 20 -14.57 7.69 -4.20
C GLN A 20 -13.30 8.04 -3.43
N CYS A 21 -12.33 7.11 -3.37
CA CYS A 21 -11.02 7.40 -2.77
C CYS A 21 -10.32 8.55 -3.50
N LEU A 22 -10.24 8.48 -4.84
CA LEU A 22 -9.63 9.50 -5.68
C LEU A 22 -10.28 10.88 -5.51
N ASP A 23 -11.59 10.91 -5.22
CA ASP A 23 -12.36 12.14 -5.02
C ASP A 23 -12.28 12.69 -3.58
N THR A 24 -11.51 12.05 -2.67
CA THR A 24 -11.27 12.58 -1.33
C THR A 24 -10.51 13.91 -1.36
N GLU A 25 -10.74 14.76 -0.37
CA GLU A 25 -10.02 16.03 -0.26
C GLU A 25 -8.51 15.83 -0.15
N PHE A 26 -8.07 14.77 0.54
CA PHE A 26 -6.66 14.42 0.69
C PHE A 26 -5.99 14.19 -0.69
N LEU A 27 -6.55 13.30 -1.52
CA LEU A 27 -5.98 12.98 -2.82
C LEU A 27 -6.13 14.13 -3.83
N ARG A 28 -7.23 14.89 -3.79
CA ARG A 28 -7.39 16.08 -4.63
C ARG A 28 -6.34 17.15 -4.31
N ARG A 29 -6.08 17.41 -3.03
CA ARG A 29 -5.04 18.36 -2.64
C ARG A 29 -3.62 17.84 -2.92
N MET A 30 -3.42 16.54 -2.87
CA MET A 30 -2.16 15.93 -3.33
C MET A 30 -1.97 16.15 -4.83
N GLU A 31 -3.03 15.91 -5.63
CA GLU A 31 -3.03 16.07 -7.08
C GLU A 31 -2.74 17.52 -7.52
N ASP A 32 -3.32 18.51 -6.85
CA ASP A 32 -3.12 19.94 -7.17
C ASP A 32 -1.92 20.58 -6.44
N GLY A 33 -1.19 19.82 -5.63
CA GLY A 33 0.00 20.28 -4.91
C GLY A 33 -0.28 21.13 -3.67
N THR A 34 -1.54 21.20 -3.19
CA THR A 34 -1.95 22.06 -2.06
C THR A 34 -2.17 21.29 -0.75
N LEU A 35 -1.89 19.98 -0.72
CA LEU A 35 -2.00 19.21 0.51
C LEU A 35 -1.01 19.75 1.55
N ASP A 36 -1.48 19.90 2.78
CA ASP A 36 -0.64 20.32 3.89
C ASP A 36 0.46 19.28 4.19
N GLU A 37 1.70 19.75 4.34
CA GLU A 37 2.84 18.88 4.61
C GLU A 37 2.68 18.05 5.88
N ALA A 38 2.05 18.60 6.92
CA ALA A 38 1.80 17.87 8.15
C ALA A 38 0.78 16.73 7.95
N CYS A 39 -0.21 16.93 7.06
CA CYS A 39 -1.14 15.89 6.66
C CYS A 39 -0.41 14.78 5.90
N PHE A 40 0.47 15.14 4.96
CA PHE A 40 1.26 14.19 4.20
C PHE A 40 2.25 13.43 5.09
N LYS A 41 2.95 14.11 5.99
CA LYS A 41 3.79 13.47 7.02
C LYS A 41 3.00 12.45 7.84
N GLY A 42 1.79 12.82 8.27
CA GLY A 42 0.90 11.91 9.00
C GLY A 42 0.56 10.66 8.19
N TYR A 43 0.32 10.81 6.89
CA TYR A 43 0.09 9.69 5.98
C TYR A 43 1.33 8.77 5.89
N ILE A 44 2.53 9.31 5.68
CA ILE A 44 3.77 8.52 5.60
C ILE A 44 4.03 7.73 6.89
N VAL A 45 3.72 8.32 8.06
CA VAL A 45 3.81 7.62 9.35
C VAL A 45 2.84 6.44 9.40
N GLU A 46 1.57 6.67 9.09
CA GLU A 46 0.54 5.61 9.09
C GLU A 46 0.83 4.50 8.07
N ASP A 47 1.31 4.86 6.90
CA ASP A 47 1.72 3.94 5.85
C ASP A 47 2.90 3.08 6.30
N SER A 48 3.89 3.68 6.95
CA SER A 48 5.04 2.94 7.51
C SER A 48 4.62 1.91 8.56
N LEU A 49 3.67 2.28 9.43
CA LEU A 49 3.12 1.36 10.43
C LEU A 49 2.30 0.24 9.78
N TYR A 50 1.53 0.58 8.75
CA TYR A 50 0.76 -0.36 7.95
C TYR A 50 1.66 -1.36 7.22
N LEU A 51 2.70 -0.92 6.51
CA LEU A 51 3.59 -1.78 5.74
C LEU A 51 4.30 -2.83 6.60
N ARG A 52 4.63 -2.50 7.84
CA ARG A 52 5.15 -3.47 8.82
C ARG A 52 4.18 -4.63 9.06
N GLU A 53 2.91 -4.34 9.18
CA GLU A 53 1.87 -5.37 9.39
C GLU A 53 1.52 -6.10 8.07
N TYR A 54 1.55 -5.37 6.97
CA TYR A 54 1.34 -5.90 5.62
C TYR A 54 2.37 -6.99 5.27
N ALA A 55 3.65 -6.77 5.59
CA ALA A 55 4.70 -7.76 5.41
C ALA A 55 4.41 -9.07 6.13
N LYS A 56 3.79 -9.02 7.33
CA LYS A 56 3.43 -10.22 8.09
C LYS A 56 2.37 -11.07 7.38
N VAL A 57 1.47 -10.47 6.61
CA VAL A 57 0.46 -11.20 5.82
C VAL A 57 1.15 -12.07 4.76
N PHE A 58 2.16 -11.54 4.07
CA PHE A 58 2.95 -12.33 3.11
C PHE A 58 3.77 -13.42 3.78
N ALA A 59 4.32 -13.15 4.97
CA ALA A 59 5.00 -14.17 5.76
C ALA A 59 4.05 -15.31 6.15
N TRP A 60 2.78 -15.03 6.50
CA TRP A 60 1.75 -16.06 6.67
C TRP A 60 1.48 -16.84 5.38
N GLY A 61 1.42 -16.18 4.22
CA GLY A 61 1.32 -16.84 2.92
C GLY A 61 2.47 -17.80 2.67
N MET A 62 3.70 -17.41 3.00
CA MET A 62 4.87 -18.31 2.94
C MET A 62 4.72 -19.55 3.83
N THR A 63 4.20 -19.40 5.05
CA THR A 63 4.02 -20.56 5.96
C THR A 63 2.94 -21.53 5.48
N LYS A 64 2.00 -21.07 4.67
CA LYS A 64 0.90 -21.86 4.09
C LYS A 64 1.23 -22.41 2.71
N ALA A 65 2.29 -21.92 2.06
CA ALA A 65 2.68 -22.32 0.71
C ALA A 65 2.99 -23.82 0.64
N ARG A 66 2.33 -24.51 -0.28
CA ARG A 66 2.49 -25.98 -0.48
C ARG A 66 3.55 -26.32 -1.52
N THR A 67 4.00 -25.35 -2.31
CA THR A 67 5.01 -25.55 -3.36
C THR A 67 6.15 -24.55 -3.22
N MET A 68 7.33 -24.91 -3.73
CA MET A 68 8.47 -23.98 -3.79
C MET A 68 8.19 -22.78 -4.71
N GLU A 69 7.36 -22.95 -5.73
CA GLU A 69 6.93 -21.87 -6.62
C GLU A 69 6.11 -20.83 -5.84
N THR A 70 5.06 -21.27 -5.14
CA THR A 70 4.24 -20.39 -4.29
C THR A 70 5.09 -19.71 -3.21
N LEU A 71 6.01 -20.44 -2.57
CA LEU A 71 6.92 -19.89 -1.57
C LEU A 71 7.77 -18.74 -2.15
N ARG A 72 8.35 -18.94 -3.34
CA ARG A 72 9.16 -17.92 -4.02
C ARG A 72 8.33 -16.72 -4.42
N ASN A 73 7.08 -16.92 -4.86
CA ASN A 73 6.17 -15.83 -5.20
C ASN A 73 5.91 -14.94 -3.98
N TYR A 74 5.58 -15.52 -2.82
CA TYR A 74 5.42 -14.76 -1.58
C TYR A 74 6.72 -14.08 -1.12
N TYR A 75 7.85 -14.76 -1.25
CA TYR A 75 9.15 -14.16 -0.93
C TYR A 75 9.45 -12.94 -1.79
N SER A 76 9.15 -12.99 -3.09
CA SER A 76 9.37 -11.85 -3.99
C SER A 76 8.48 -10.64 -3.66
N LEU A 77 7.29 -10.86 -3.08
CA LEU A 77 6.40 -9.78 -2.63
C LEU A 77 6.93 -9.06 -1.38
N LEU A 78 7.93 -9.58 -0.70
CA LEU A 78 8.56 -8.96 0.47
C LEU A 78 9.73 -8.03 0.09
N GLY A 79 9.96 -7.74 -1.18
CA GLY A 79 11.05 -6.87 -1.64
C GLY A 79 11.06 -5.53 -0.89
N PHE A 80 9.92 -4.89 -0.73
CA PHE A 80 9.77 -3.61 -0.03
C PHE A 80 10.21 -3.61 1.46
N VAL A 81 10.48 -4.76 2.07
CA VAL A 81 11.04 -4.86 3.42
C VAL A 81 12.54 -4.52 3.42
N GLN A 82 13.19 -4.54 2.27
CA GLN A 82 14.60 -4.20 2.13
C GLN A 82 14.76 -2.69 1.91
N GLU A 83 15.67 -2.05 2.63
CA GLU A 83 15.92 -0.61 2.51
C GLU A 83 16.23 -0.18 1.07
N SER A 84 16.86 -1.05 0.27
CA SER A 84 17.15 -0.78 -1.14
C SER A 84 15.91 -0.72 -2.05
N GLU A 85 14.81 -1.31 -1.62
CA GLU A 85 13.53 -1.34 -2.34
C GLU A 85 12.51 -0.35 -1.76
N ASP A 86 12.78 0.16 -0.55
CA ASP A 86 11.90 1.06 0.21
C ASP A 86 12.42 2.52 0.18
N VAL A 87 13.05 2.89 -0.91
CA VAL A 87 13.78 4.16 -1.02
C VAL A 87 12.86 5.38 -0.86
N THR A 88 11.68 5.33 -1.47
CA THR A 88 10.73 6.46 -1.45
C THR A 88 10.24 6.76 -0.04
N ARG A 89 9.82 5.75 0.71
CA ARG A 89 9.33 5.91 2.08
C ARG A 89 10.44 6.39 3.02
N LEU A 90 11.61 5.76 2.95
CA LEU A 90 12.76 6.12 3.77
C LEU A 90 13.23 7.55 3.49
N HIS A 91 13.22 7.99 2.23
CA HIS A 91 13.50 9.38 1.85
C HIS A 91 12.55 10.36 2.54
N TYR A 92 11.24 10.09 2.55
CA TYR A 92 10.28 10.95 3.25
C TYR A 92 10.47 10.95 4.76
N LEU A 93 10.76 9.80 5.37
CA LEU A 93 11.05 9.76 6.80
C LEU A 93 12.26 10.63 7.14
N GLU A 94 13.35 10.53 6.38
CA GLU A 94 14.53 11.37 6.55
C GLU A 94 14.20 12.86 6.37
N GLN A 95 13.46 13.22 5.31
CA GLN A 95 13.04 14.60 5.05
C GLN A 95 12.21 15.17 6.20
N PHE A 96 11.38 14.36 6.84
CA PHE A 96 10.57 14.76 7.99
C PHE A 96 11.29 14.66 9.33
N GLY A 97 12.57 14.29 9.34
CA GLY A 97 13.38 14.13 10.55
C GLY A 97 12.90 12.98 11.43
N LEU A 98 12.38 11.90 10.83
CA LEU A 98 11.91 10.70 11.50
C LEU A 98 12.80 9.51 11.14
N SER A 99 12.96 8.61 12.10
CA SER A 99 13.57 7.30 11.89
C SER A 99 12.54 6.20 12.10
N GLU A 100 12.81 5.01 11.60
CA GLU A 100 11.95 3.85 11.89
C GLU A 100 11.85 3.55 13.40
N ALA A 101 12.89 3.87 14.17
CA ALA A 101 12.86 3.73 15.63
C ALA A 101 11.84 4.66 16.29
N ASP A 102 11.65 5.87 15.76
CA ASP A 102 10.64 6.81 16.26
C ASP A 102 9.22 6.29 16.03
N LEU A 103 9.02 5.48 14.98
CA LEU A 103 7.72 4.92 14.65
C LEU A 103 7.34 3.70 15.50
N GLN A 104 8.32 2.99 16.10
CA GLN A 104 8.07 1.72 16.79
C GLN A 104 7.08 1.83 17.95
N ALA A 105 7.06 2.97 18.64
CA ALA A 105 6.20 3.23 19.78
C ALA A 105 4.84 3.84 19.43
N LEU A 106 4.63 4.19 18.15
CA LEU A 106 3.40 4.84 17.72
C LEU A 106 2.31 3.78 17.47
N PRO A 107 1.08 4.01 17.99
CA PRO A 107 -0.06 3.17 17.66
C PRO A 107 -0.59 3.48 16.25
N LEU A 108 -1.10 2.47 15.57
CA LEU A 108 -1.94 2.66 14.40
C LEU A 108 -3.22 3.44 14.76
N ARG A 109 -3.68 4.30 13.86
CA ARG A 109 -5.01 4.90 14.00
C ARG A 109 -6.10 3.83 13.91
N PRO A 110 -7.28 4.06 14.53
CA PRO A 110 -8.34 3.05 14.57
C PRO A 110 -8.76 2.53 13.18
N GLU A 111 -8.81 3.39 12.18
CA GLU A 111 -9.20 3.04 10.80
C GLU A 111 -8.15 2.13 10.15
N ASN A 112 -6.87 2.49 10.31
CA ASN A 112 -5.75 1.70 9.80
C ASN A 112 -5.66 0.35 10.53
N LEU A 113 -5.82 0.36 11.87
CA LEU A 113 -5.84 -0.85 12.68
C LEU A 113 -6.97 -1.79 12.24
N ALA A 114 -8.18 -1.27 11.96
CA ALA A 114 -9.30 -2.09 11.52
C ALA A 114 -8.99 -2.82 10.19
N TYR A 115 -8.32 -2.14 9.26
CA TYR A 115 -7.91 -2.76 8.01
C TYR A 115 -6.79 -3.80 8.21
N VAL A 116 -5.79 -3.47 9.01
CA VAL A 116 -4.71 -4.40 9.39
C VAL A 116 -5.27 -5.64 10.05
N ASP A 117 -6.20 -5.50 11.01
CA ASP A 117 -6.84 -6.63 11.68
C ASP A 117 -7.61 -7.51 10.69
N CYS A 118 -8.29 -6.93 9.71
CA CYS A 118 -8.98 -7.67 8.65
C CYS A 118 -7.98 -8.53 7.86
N MET A 119 -6.88 -7.95 7.40
CA MET A 119 -5.84 -8.67 6.64
C MET A 119 -5.17 -9.78 7.47
N ILE A 120 -4.78 -9.47 8.69
CA ILE A 120 -4.12 -10.44 9.59
C ILE A 120 -5.08 -11.57 9.94
N ASN A 121 -6.36 -11.28 10.19
CA ASN A 121 -7.35 -12.31 10.46
C ASN A 121 -7.58 -13.23 9.26
N ALA A 122 -7.68 -12.66 8.05
CA ALA A 122 -7.77 -13.45 6.82
C ALA A 122 -6.53 -14.33 6.63
N ALA A 123 -5.34 -13.79 6.86
CA ALA A 123 -4.08 -14.52 6.74
C ALA A 123 -3.94 -15.65 7.77
N LYS A 124 -4.31 -15.41 9.03
CA LYS A 124 -4.21 -16.41 10.10
C LYS A 124 -5.26 -17.51 9.99
N ASN A 125 -6.50 -17.14 9.75
CA ASN A 125 -7.66 -18.03 9.85
C ASN A 125 -8.10 -18.60 8.50
N GLY A 126 -7.58 -18.09 7.38
CA GLY A 126 -7.84 -18.64 6.05
C GLY A 126 -7.30 -20.06 5.89
N GLU A 127 -7.92 -20.85 5.04
CA GLU A 127 -7.59 -22.28 4.85
C GLU A 127 -6.29 -22.50 4.06
N GLY A 128 -5.89 -21.52 3.22
CA GLY A 128 -4.73 -21.64 2.34
C GLY A 128 -3.95 -20.34 2.17
N GLU A 129 -3.02 -20.38 1.23
CA GLU A 129 -2.20 -19.22 0.88
C GLU A 129 -2.99 -18.15 0.10
N ALA A 130 -4.04 -18.55 -0.64
CA ALA A 130 -4.79 -17.64 -1.49
C ALA A 130 -5.47 -16.51 -0.71
N GLU A 131 -5.96 -16.78 0.51
CA GLU A 131 -6.58 -15.77 1.36
C GLU A 131 -5.62 -14.67 1.79
N CYS A 132 -4.33 -15.00 1.90
CA CYS A 132 -3.30 -14.01 2.22
C CYS A 132 -3.15 -12.99 1.08
N ILE A 133 -3.04 -13.47 -0.17
CA ILE A 133 -2.93 -12.56 -1.31
C ILE A 133 -4.21 -11.77 -1.54
N MET A 134 -5.38 -12.42 -1.39
CA MET A 134 -6.67 -11.76 -1.55
C MET A 134 -6.89 -10.64 -0.52
N ALA A 135 -6.41 -10.81 0.71
CA ALA A 135 -6.48 -9.77 1.73
C ALA A 135 -5.61 -8.53 1.40
N CYS A 136 -4.53 -8.72 0.65
CA CYS A 136 -3.60 -7.66 0.25
C CYS A 136 -3.95 -7.03 -1.11
N LEU A 137 -4.67 -7.76 -1.96
CA LEU A 137 -4.93 -7.39 -3.35
C LEU A 137 -5.59 -6.01 -3.52
N PRO A 138 -6.60 -5.60 -2.69
CA PRO A 138 -7.21 -4.28 -2.82
C PRO A 138 -6.19 -3.15 -2.70
N CYS A 139 -5.25 -3.23 -1.75
CA CYS A 139 -4.19 -2.24 -1.59
C CYS A 139 -3.29 -2.21 -2.84
N MET A 140 -2.78 -3.37 -3.26
CA MET A 140 -1.86 -3.47 -4.41
C MET A 140 -2.45 -2.86 -5.70
N LEU A 141 -3.73 -3.12 -5.96
CA LEU A 141 -4.36 -2.68 -7.20
C LEU A 141 -4.87 -1.24 -7.13
N SER A 142 -5.42 -0.80 -5.98
CA SER A 142 -6.00 0.53 -5.85
C SER A 142 -4.94 1.64 -5.93
N TYR A 143 -3.79 1.46 -5.30
CA TYR A 143 -2.69 2.44 -5.36
C TYR A 143 -2.22 2.67 -6.80
N GLY A 144 -1.90 1.60 -7.52
CA GLY A 144 -1.50 1.69 -8.93
C GLY A 144 -2.55 2.40 -9.79
N TRP A 145 -3.84 2.06 -9.60
CA TRP A 145 -4.93 2.69 -10.36
C TRP A 145 -5.09 4.18 -9.98
N ILE A 146 -5.11 4.51 -8.69
CA ILE A 146 -5.33 5.87 -8.19
C ILE A 146 -4.20 6.79 -8.66
N PHE A 147 -2.96 6.40 -8.46
CA PHE A 147 -1.80 7.22 -8.81
C PHE A 147 -1.65 7.35 -10.33
N GLN A 148 -1.93 6.30 -11.11
CA GLN A 148 -1.96 6.42 -12.56
C GLN A 148 -3.03 7.42 -13.02
N LYS A 149 -4.24 7.39 -12.43
CA LYS A 149 -5.29 8.37 -12.74
C LYS A 149 -4.91 9.80 -12.36
N MET A 150 -4.24 9.98 -11.23
CA MET A 150 -3.72 11.27 -10.81
C MET A 150 -2.68 11.80 -11.80
N LEU A 151 -1.73 10.97 -12.22
CA LEU A 151 -0.71 11.33 -13.22
C LEU A 151 -1.32 11.65 -14.59
N ASP A 152 -2.36 10.92 -15.00
CA ASP A 152 -3.06 11.16 -16.26
C ASP A 152 -3.81 12.50 -16.26
N ARG A 153 -4.41 12.89 -15.11
CA ARG A 153 -5.17 14.13 -14.97
C ARG A 153 -4.26 15.34 -14.77
N SER A 154 -3.24 15.20 -13.95
CA SER A 154 -2.39 16.30 -13.46
C SER A 154 -0.91 15.89 -13.49
N PRO A 155 -0.27 15.81 -14.67
CA PRO A 155 1.14 15.39 -14.77
C PRO A 155 2.10 16.24 -13.93
N ALA A 156 1.72 17.49 -13.59
CA ALA A 156 2.52 18.40 -12.78
C ALA A 156 2.70 17.93 -11.31
N VAL A 157 1.90 16.96 -10.85
CA VAL A 157 2.07 16.37 -9.50
C VAL A 157 3.47 15.75 -9.32
N ARG A 158 4.12 15.33 -10.42
CA ARG A 158 5.49 14.80 -10.41
C ARG A 158 6.52 15.78 -9.84
N ASP A 159 6.27 17.08 -9.99
CA ASP A 159 7.19 18.15 -9.58
C ASP A 159 6.87 18.69 -8.17
N THR A 160 5.92 18.07 -7.48
CA THR A 160 5.53 18.44 -6.11
C THR A 160 6.24 17.57 -5.06
N LEU A 161 6.06 17.94 -3.79
CA LEU A 161 6.50 17.12 -2.63
C LEU A 161 6.03 15.65 -2.74
N TYR A 162 4.88 15.40 -3.36
CA TYR A 162 4.24 14.07 -3.44
C TYR A 162 4.69 13.27 -4.66
N GLY A 163 5.41 13.92 -5.59
CA GLY A 163 5.82 13.32 -6.86
C GLY A 163 6.53 11.98 -6.74
N PRO A 164 7.52 11.81 -5.85
CA PRO A 164 8.17 10.51 -5.66
C PRO A 164 7.20 9.39 -5.30
N LEU A 165 6.25 9.62 -4.37
CA LEU A 165 5.24 8.63 -3.97
C LEU A 165 4.30 8.26 -5.13
N VAL A 166 3.86 9.25 -5.90
CA VAL A 166 2.88 9.04 -6.99
C VAL A 166 3.51 8.33 -8.19
N GLN A 167 4.83 8.32 -8.30
CA GLN A 167 5.60 7.69 -9.38
C GLN A 167 6.16 6.32 -9.00
N ASP A 168 6.13 5.97 -7.72
CA ASP A 168 6.64 4.71 -7.17
C ASP A 168 5.68 3.55 -7.51
#